data_75596650e054ef00b0755cf245e80673
#
_entry.id   75596650e054ef00b0755cf245e80673
#
_cell.length_a   1.000
_cell.length_b   1.000
_cell.length_c   1.000
_cell.angle_alpha   90.00
_cell.angle_beta   90.00
_cell.angle_gamma   90.00
#
_symmetry.space_group_name_H-M   'P 1'
#
loop_
_entity.id
_entity.type
_entity.pdbx_description
1 polymer ?
#
loop_
_entity_poly.entity_id
_entity_poly.type
_entity_poly.pdbx_seq_one_letter_code
_entity_poly.pdbx_strand_id
1 'polypeptide(L)'
;MSAKTTQKGQKRQTNGKTTIRERLQKAIRRLVLLSIVSLVIVSMIMNLSGTLSRLKADMQEIAKLSADRIRQELTVSETIVSELGCSYQLSAATFTPAQKQEYINQRVEAYGMVRGKLIGSNGICAADGTDYNDREYFKRSMQGEVVVSDPVIAKTDGKLSVIISAPVYEGGDKDGEIIGVVFVVPDPEFLNDICAAISISEHSGCYLLGSTGITIAHSDSAIAQEQKNNIELSQTDSSLKGIAKIEQQMLKGETGYGTYFRKGAYTLQAYAPIDGTDGWMVAVDAPVTDFLGSVVIGIIIGAAIGVIAVAYSIYKAQQIGQRIGEPVAQCTDRIQLLAQGDLHTPTPKVETGDELQIL
;
A
#
# COMPACT_ATOMS: atom_id res chain seq x y z
N MET A 1 84.54 -4.87 41.10
CA MET A 1 83.30 -5.70 41.09
C MET A 1 82.12 -4.76 41.28
N SER A 2 81.35 -4.58 40.26
CA SER A 2 80.30 -3.57 40.15
C SER A 2 78.95 -4.22 40.51
N ALA A 3 78.25 -3.69 41.47
CA ALA A 3 76.89 -4.13 41.83
C ALA A 3 75.87 -3.24 41.12
N LYS A 4 75.20 -3.80 40.11
CA LYS A 4 74.03 -3.21 39.49
C LYS A 4 72.82 -3.39 40.38
N THR A 5 72.36 -2.30 41.00
CA THR A 5 71.07 -2.28 41.75
C THR A 5 69.95 -2.07 40.76
N THR A 6 69.17 -3.12 40.52
CA THR A 6 67.96 -3.10 39.69
C THR A 6 66.81 -2.53 40.52
N GLN A 7 66.40 -1.30 40.25
CA GLN A 7 65.10 -0.77 40.80
C GLN A 7 63.92 -1.40 40.05
N LYS A 8 63.29 -2.39 40.70
CA LYS A 8 61.99 -2.94 40.32
C LYS A 8 60.92 -1.92 40.71
N GLY A 9 60.36 -1.27 39.70
CA GLY A 9 59.19 -0.39 39.89
C GLY A 9 58.01 -1.17 40.49
N GLN A 10 57.71 -0.89 41.73
CA GLN A 10 56.47 -1.37 42.38
C GLN A 10 55.24 -0.79 41.68
N LYS A 11 54.55 -1.62 40.91
CA LYS A 11 53.17 -1.34 40.47
C LYS A 11 52.28 -1.30 41.71
N ARG A 12 51.94 -0.10 42.15
CA ARG A 12 50.91 0.11 43.17
C ARG A 12 49.60 -0.48 42.70
N GLN A 13 49.10 -1.51 43.35
CA GLN A 13 47.71 -1.96 43.29
C GLN A 13 46.82 -0.86 43.91
N THR A 14 46.21 -0.05 43.07
CA THR A 14 45.12 0.85 43.46
C THR A 14 43.88 -0.01 43.73
N ASN A 15 43.59 -0.26 45.01
CA ASN A 15 42.36 -0.91 45.46
C ASN A 15 41.14 -0.22 44.86
N GLY A 16 40.51 -0.81 43.83
CA GLY A 16 39.10 -0.65 43.47
C GLY A 16 38.54 0.76 43.18
N LYS A 17 39.32 1.85 43.27
CA LYS A 17 38.83 3.22 43.02
C LYS A 17 39.14 3.62 41.59
N THR A 18 38.10 3.72 40.75
CA THR A 18 38.19 4.28 39.40
C THR A 18 38.75 5.69 39.47
N THR A 19 39.75 5.99 38.64
CA THR A 19 40.36 7.34 38.53
C THR A 19 39.33 8.37 38.02
N ILE A 20 39.56 9.65 38.37
CA ILE A 20 38.71 10.76 37.86
C ILE A 20 38.63 10.71 36.31
N ARG A 21 39.76 10.41 35.65
CA ARG A 21 39.87 10.20 34.21
C ARG A 21 38.90 9.13 33.74
N GLU A 22 38.88 7.96 34.34
CA GLU A 22 37.99 6.87 33.93
C GLU A 22 36.51 7.20 34.17
N ARG A 23 36.18 7.88 35.25
CA ARG A 23 34.81 8.32 35.55
C ARG A 23 34.33 9.34 34.50
N LEU A 24 35.15 10.33 34.21
CA LEU A 24 34.84 11.36 33.20
C LEU A 24 34.66 10.76 31.79
N GLN A 25 35.60 9.89 31.37
CA GLN A 25 35.49 9.18 30.12
C GLN A 25 34.26 8.29 30.02
N LYS A 26 33.90 7.57 31.10
CA LYS A 26 32.68 6.75 31.16
C LYS A 26 31.41 7.63 31.09
N ALA A 27 31.39 8.78 31.76
CA ALA A 27 30.25 9.69 31.77
C ALA A 27 30.05 10.29 30.38
N ILE A 28 31.08 10.85 29.73
CA ILE A 28 31.02 11.40 28.39
C ILE A 28 30.58 10.34 27.37
N ARG A 29 31.17 9.14 27.44
CA ARG A 29 30.81 8.03 26.54
C ARG A 29 29.34 7.65 26.67
N ARG A 30 28.82 7.53 27.90
CA ARG A 30 27.38 7.20 28.11
C ARG A 30 26.46 8.29 27.60
N LEU A 31 26.77 9.55 27.85
CA LEU A 31 25.97 10.68 27.43
C LEU A 31 25.90 10.78 25.91
N VAL A 32 27.04 10.67 25.22
CA VAL A 32 27.10 10.68 23.76
C VAL A 32 26.36 9.47 23.17
N LEU A 33 26.57 8.27 23.73
CA LEU A 33 25.90 7.06 23.24
C LEU A 33 24.38 7.16 23.40
N LEU A 34 23.89 7.65 24.54
CA LEU A 34 22.47 7.88 24.77
C LEU A 34 21.89 8.90 23.76
N SER A 35 22.60 10.01 23.51
CA SER A 35 22.17 11.05 22.57
C SER A 35 22.08 10.50 21.14
N ILE A 36 23.08 9.72 20.69
CA ILE A 36 23.09 9.14 19.35
C ILE A 36 21.98 8.10 19.22
N VAL A 37 21.83 7.19 20.20
CA VAL A 37 20.77 6.16 20.16
C VAL A 37 19.39 6.80 20.13
N SER A 38 19.15 7.83 20.97
CA SER A 38 17.86 8.53 20.96
C SER A 38 17.57 9.22 19.62
N LEU A 39 18.59 9.86 19.03
CA LEU A 39 18.43 10.51 17.71
C LEU A 39 18.12 9.50 16.61
N VAL A 40 18.80 8.36 16.58
CA VAL A 40 18.54 7.29 15.60
C VAL A 40 17.13 6.73 15.76
N ILE A 41 16.68 6.49 16.99
CA ILE A 41 15.32 6.00 17.25
C ILE A 41 14.27 7.02 16.78
N VAL A 42 14.42 8.28 17.13
CA VAL A 42 13.49 9.35 16.71
C VAL A 42 13.47 9.48 15.19
N SER A 43 14.63 9.48 14.54
CA SER A 43 14.74 9.54 13.08
C SER A 43 14.06 8.34 12.41
N MET A 44 14.22 7.14 12.97
CA MET A 44 13.58 5.92 12.47
C MET A 44 12.06 6.00 12.57
N ILE A 45 11.53 6.44 13.73
CA ILE A 45 10.08 6.60 13.94
C ILE A 45 9.51 7.64 12.97
N MET A 46 10.17 8.78 12.80
CA MET A 46 9.73 9.83 11.88
C MET A 46 9.74 9.35 10.42
N ASN A 47 10.79 8.65 10.01
CA ASN A 47 10.91 8.12 8.65
C ASN A 47 9.82 7.07 8.37
N LEU A 48 9.63 6.11 9.26
CA LEU A 48 8.60 5.08 9.12
C LEU A 48 7.19 5.68 9.11
N SER A 49 6.89 6.58 10.04
CA SER A 49 5.59 7.26 10.11
C SER A 49 5.33 8.10 8.86
N GLY A 50 6.32 8.84 8.38
CA GLY A 50 6.22 9.64 7.16
C GLY A 50 5.98 8.77 5.92
N THR A 51 6.71 7.66 5.79
CA THR A 51 6.54 6.71 4.67
C THR A 51 5.15 6.08 4.69
N LEU A 52 4.68 5.60 5.85
CA LEU A 52 3.35 5.00 5.96
C LEU A 52 2.22 6.00 5.69
N SER A 53 2.38 7.26 6.13
CA SER A 53 1.38 8.30 5.88
C SER A 53 1.27 8.66 4.40
N ARG A 54 2.41 8.80 3.72
CA ARG A 54 2.45 9.02 2.27
C ARG A 54 1.87 7.83 1.51
N LEU A 55 2.30 6.63 1.84
CA LEU A 55 1.80 5.40 1.21
C LEU A 55 0.27 5.30 1.28
N LYS A 56 -0.34 5.63 2.42
CA LYS A 56 -1.81 5.64 2.56
C LYS A 56 -2.47 6.63 1.61
N ALA A 57 -1.93 7.85 1.52
CA ALA A 57 -2.46 8.89 0.63
C ALA A 57 -2.31 8.50 -0.85
N ASP A 58 -1.12 8.03 -1.23
CA ASP A 58 -0.82 7.60 -2.60
C ASP A 58 -1.70 6.41 -3.01
N MET A 59 -1.89 5.43 -2.14
CA MET A 59 -2.75 4.28 -2.39
C MET A 59 -4.22 4.68 -2.58
N GLN A 60 -4.74 5.64 -1.79
CA GLN A 60 -6.10 6.14 -1.98
C GLN A 60 -6.26 6.87 -3.30
N GLU A 61 -5.26 7.65 -3.71
CA GLU A 61 -5.28 8.33 -5.01
C GLU A 61 -5.23 7.33 -6.16
N ILE A 62 -4.40 6.30 -6.05
CA ILE A 62 -4.35 5.20 -7.04
C ILE A 62 -5.69 4.48 -7.12
N ALA A 63 -6.35 4.21 -5.99
CA ALA A 63 -7.67 3.58 -5.99
C ALA A 63 -8.71 4.44 -6.73
N LYS A 64 -8.71 5.77 -6.56
CA LYS A 64 -9.58 6.69 -7.31
C LYS A 64 -9.27 6.69 -8.80
N LEU A 65 -8.00 6.82 -9.17
CA LEU A 65 -7.59 6.77 -10.58
C LEU A 65 -7.95 5.43 -11.22
N SER A 66 -7.87 4.34 -10.46
CA SER A 66 -8.32 3.02 -10.91
C SER A 66 -9.83 2.97 -11.13
N ALA A 67 -10.62 3.55 -10.22
CA ALA A 67 -12.08 3.68 -10.38
C ALA A 67 -12.43 4.48 -11.62
N ASP A 68 -11.78 5.62 -11.83
CA ASP A 68 -11.99 6.48 -13.01
C ASP A 68 -11.65 5.75 -14.31
N ARG A 69 -10.56 4.99 -14.34
CA ARG A 69 -10.18 4.18 -15.50
C ARG A 69 -11.22 3.12 -15.81
N ILE A 70 -11.67 2.38 -14.80
CA ILE A 70 -12.71 1.36 -14.98
C ILE A 70 -14.00 2.01 -15.46
N ARG A 71 -14.37 3.16 -14.90
CA ARG A 71 -15.53 3.94 -15.35
C ARG A 71 -15.44 4.34 -16.82
N GLN A 72 -14.27 4.79 -17.28
CA GLN A 72 -14.06 5.14 -18.68
C GLN A 72 -14.28 3.94 -19.62
N GLU A 73 -13.76 2.77 -19.29
CA GLU A 73 -13.94 1.56 -20.08
C GLU A 73 -15.40 1.09 -20.09
N LEU A 74 -16.09 1.18 -18.95
CA LEU A 74 -17.54 0.91 -18.91
C LEU A 74 -18.33 1.90 -19.74
N THR A 75 -17.96 3.19 -19.75
CA THR A 75 -18.59 4.24 -20.56
C THR A 75 -18.48 3.96 -22.05
N VAL A 76 -17.37 3.40 -22.51
CA VAL A 76 -17.24 2.95 -23.90
C VAL A 76 -18.29 1.89 -24.24
N SER A 77 -18.43 0.89 -23.39
CA SER A 77 -19.42 -0.17 -23.59
C SER A 77 -20.87 0.33 -23.49
N GLU A 78 -21.14 1.26 -22.57
CA GLU A 78 -22.46 1.93 -22.47
C GLU A 78 -22.78 2.76 -23.71
N THR A 79 -21.78 3.44 -24.29
CA THR A 79 -21.94 4.20 -25.51
C THR A 79 -22.30 3.27 -26.68
N ILE A 80 -21.59 2.15 -26.81
CA ILE A 80 -21.85 1.16 -27.86
C ILE A 80 -23.27 0.60 -27.77
N VAL A 81 -23.71 0.23 -26.56
CA VAL A 81 -25.08 -0.32 -26.41
C VAL A 81 -26.14 0.75 -26.61
N SER A 82 -25.88 2.00 -26.24
CA SER A 82 -26.77 3.14 -26.50
C SER A 82 -26.91 3.43 -27.97
N GLU A 83 -25.82 3.39 -28.72
CA GLU A 83 -25.84 3.53 -30.20
C GLU A 83 -26.65 2.39 -30.86
N LEU A 84 -26.52 1.17 -30.34
CA LEU A 84 -27.34 0.06 -30.80
C LEU A 84 -28.83 0.32 -30.55
N GLY A 85 -29.19 0.84 -29.37
CA GLY A 85 -30.55 1.20 -29.00
C GLY A 85 -31.17 2.29 -29.84
N CYS A 86 -30.34 3.17 -30.40
CA CYS A 86 -30.74 4.22 -31.35
C CYS A 86 -30.63 3.78 -32.82
N SER A 87 -30.42 2.50 -33.08
CA SER A 87 -30.25 1.99 -34.44
C SER A 87 -31.62 1.76 -35.10
N TYR A 88 -31.81 2.33 -36.31
CA TYR A 88 -32.99 2.07 -37.13
C TYR A 88 -33.19 0.59 -37.46
N GLN A 89 -32.08 -0.17 -37.60
CA GLN A 89 -32.12 -1.59 -37.91
C GLN A 89 -32.80 -2.40 -36.78
N LEU A 90 -32.62 -1.99 -35.50
CA LEU A 90 -33.23 -2.68 -34.36
C LEU A 90 -34.69 -2.29 -34.16
N SER A 91 -35.06 -1.06 -34.50
CA SER A 91 -36.40 -0.53 -34.28
C SER A 91 -37.36 -0.84 -35.43
N ALA A 92 -36.92 -0.79 -36.69
CA ALA A 92 -37.81 -0.91 -37.82
C ALA A 92 -38.49 -2.29 -37.95
N ALA A 93 -39.78 -2.29 -38.22
CA ALA A 93 -40.57 -3.50 -38.42
C ALA A 93 -40.23 -4.24 -39.73
N THR A 94 -39.51 -3.58 -40.64
CA THR A 94 -39.05 -4.16 -41.92
C THR A 94 -37.97 -5.23 -41.75
N PHE A 95 -37.25 -5.23 -40.64
CA PHE A 95 -36.23 -6.22 -40.33
C PHE A 95 -36.82 -7.37 -39.51
N THR A 96 -36.56 -8.58 -39.95
CA THR A 96 -36.95 -9.78 -39.20
C THR A 96 -36.12 -9.93 -37.92
N PRO A 97 -36.62 -10.67 -36.92
CA PRO A 97 -35.84 -10.95 -35.72
C PRO A 97 -34.44 -11.52 -36.00
N ALA A 98 -34.31 -12.38 -37.00
CA ALA A 98 -33.04 -12.95 -37.40
C ALA A 98 -32.08 -11.89 -37.97
N GLN A 99 -32.58 -10.96 -38.79
CA GLN A 99 -31.77 -9.86 -39.32
C GLN A 99 -31.32 -8.88 -38.24
N LYS A 100 -32.19 -8.59 -37.27
CA LYS A 100 -31.83 -7.77 -36.10
C LYS A 100 -30.77 -8.45 -35.27
N GLN A 101 -30.89 -9.73 -35.00
CA GLN A 101 -29.88 -10.51 -34.26
C GLN A 101 -28.54 -10.55 -35.00
N GLU A 102 -28.57 -10.75 -36.33
CA GLU A 102 -27.34 -10.73 -37.15
C GLU A 102 -26.65 -9.37 -37.09
N TYR A 103 -27.40 -8.27 -37.14
CA TYR A 103 -26.84 -6.93 -36.96
C TYR A 103 -26.18 -6.75 -35.60
N ILE A 104 -26.81 -7.25 -34.53
CA ILE A 104 -26.22 -7.23 -33.17
C ILE A 104 -24.94 -8.06 -33.15
N ASN A 105 -24.95 -9.26 -33.73
CA ASN A 105 -23.77 -10.15 -33.74
C ASN A 105 -22.56 -9.51 -34.41
N GLN A 106 -22.78 -8.83 -35.57
CA GLN A 106 -21.72 -8.09 -36.27
C GLN A 106 -21.13 -6.96 -35.41
N ARG A 107 -21.95 -6.26 -34.64
CA ARG A 107 -21.47 -5.20 -33.73
C ARG A 107 -20.74 -5.77 -32.51
N VAL A 108 -21.27 -6.83 -31.94
CA VAL A 108 -20.67 -7.57 -30.84
C VAL A 108 -19.27 -8.07 -31.25
N GLU A 109 -19.12 -8.67 -32.40
CA GLU A 109 -17.83 -9.13 -32.94
C GLU A 109 -16.87 -7.95 -33.19
N ALA A 110 -17.36 -6.87 -33.81
CA ALA A 110 -16.54 -5.68 -34.12
C ALA A 110 -15.96 -5.00 -32.87
N TYR A 111 -16.66 -5.08 -31.76
CA TYR A 111 -16.25 -4.47 -30.49
C TYR A 111 -15.66 -5.48 -29.50
N GLY A 112 -15.38 -6.72 -29.89
CA GLY A 112 -14.76 -7.74 -29.01
C GLY A 112 -15.65 -8.17 -27.86
N MET A 113 -16.96 -8.07 -27.99
CA MET A 113 -17.91 -8.53 -26.98
C MET A 113 -18.29 -10.01 -27.21
N VAL A 114 -18.76 -10.69 -26.18
CA VAL A 114 -19.07 -12.12 -26.28
C VAL A 114 -20.40 -12.38 -26.98
N ARG A 115 -21.40 -11.57 -26.64
CA ARG A 115 -22.77 -11.72 -27.21
C ARG A 115 -23.62 -10.48 -26.97
N GLY A 116 -24.69 -10.37 -27.71
CA GLY A 116 -25.74 -9.39 -27.48
C GLY A 116 -27.09 -9.92 -27.96
N LYS A 117 -28.18 -9.38 -27.44
CA LYS A 117 -29.54 -9.75 -27.78
C LYS A 117 -30.49 -8.57 -27.70
N LEU A 118 -31.56 -8.69 -28.46
CA LEU A 118 -32.71 -7.78 -28.45
C LEU A 118 -33.87 -8.43 -27.68
N ILE A 119 -34.38 -7.73 -26.68
CA ILE A 119 -35.56 -8.11 -25.89
C ILE A 119 -36.68 -7.16 -26.27
N GLY A 120 -37.82 -7.71 -26.64
CA GLY A 120 -39.00 -6.90 -26.94
C GLY A 120 -39.59 -6.24 -25.67
N SER A 121 -40.51 -5.28 -25.86
CA SER A 121 -41.21 -4.61 -24.73
C SER A 121 -41.98 -5.58 -23.82
N ASN A 122 -42.34 -6.76 -24.34
CA ASN A 122 -42.96 -7.85 -23.58
C ASN A 122 -41.97 -8.67 -22.72
N GLY A 123 -40.69 -8.32 -22.73
CA GLY A 123 -39.64 -9.02 -21.97
C GLY A 123 -39.13 -10.30 -22.63
N ILE A 124 -39.61 -10.63 -23.84
CA ILE A 124 -39.23 -11.85 -24.56
C ILE A 124 -38.18 -11.53 -25.63
N CYS A 125 -37.11 -12.31 -25.67
CA CYS A 125 -36.15 -12.25 -26.77
C CYS A 125 -36.74 -12.86 -28.05
N ALA A 126 -36.90 -12.06 -29.10
CA ALA A 126 -37.52 -12.50 -30.33
C ALA A 126 -36.67 -13.54 -31.10
N ALA A 127 -35.37 -13.62 -30.83
CA ALA A 127 -34.46 -14.53 -31.51
C ALA A 127 -34.52 -15.98 -30.98
N ASP A 128 -34.78 -16.17 -29.68
CA ASP A 128 -34.74 -17.49 -29.03
C ASP A 128 -35.88 -17.76 -28.03
N GLY A 129 -36.80 -16.80 -27.85
CA GLY A 129 -37.94 -16.95 -26.95
C GLY A 129 -37.62 -16.89 -25.44
N THR A 130 -36.40 -16.53 -25.06
CA THR A 130 -36.01 -16.43 -23.64
C THR A 130 -36.73 -15.28 -22.98
N ASP A 131 -37.34 -15.54 -21.79
CA ASP A 131 -38.01 -14.54 -20.97
C ASP A 131 -36.99 -13.83 -20.05
N TYR A 132 -36.98 -12.50 -20.09
CA TYR A 132 -36.11 -11.61 -19.29
C TYR A 132 -36.88 -10.68 -18.34
N ASN A 133 -38.19 -10.87 -18.17
CA ASN A 133 -39.05 -10.01 -17.33
C ASN A 133 -38.60 -9.96 -15.86
N ASP A 134 -37.92 -10.98 -15.36
CA ASP A 134 -37.38 -11.06 -14.00
C ASP A 134 -36.08 -10.25 -13.82
N ARG A 135 -35.45 -9.80 -14.91
CA ARG A 135 -34.13 -9.14 -14.90
C ARG A 135 -34.25 -7.66 -14.60
N GLU A 136 -33.47 -7.20 -13.61
CA GLU A 136 -33.50 -5.81 -13.17
C GLU A 136 -32.99 -4.86 -14.26
N TYR A 137 -31.91 -5.23 -14.96
CA TYR A 137 -31.37 -4.44 -16.07
C TYR A 137 -32.42 -4.25 -17.21
N PHE A 138 -33.30 -5.24 -17.46
CA PHE A 138 -34.38 -5.10 -18.45
C PHE A 138 -35.41 -4.07 -17.97
N LYS A 139 -35.86 -4.16 -16.72
CA LYS A 139 -36.87 -3.25 -16.16
C LYS A 139 -36.39 -1.81 -16.16
N ARG A 140 -35.13 -1.58 -15.75
CA ARG A 140 -34.51 -0.24 -15.71
C ARG A 140 -34.29 0.32 -17.11
N SER A 141 -33.85 -0.49 -18.05
CA SER A 141 -33.70 -0.02 -19.43
C SER A 141 -35.04 0.27 -20.11
N MET A 142 -36.12 -0.43 -19.76
CA MET A 142 -37.48 -0.06 -20.18
C MET A 142 -37.96 1.27 -19.61
N GLN A 143 -37.28 1.81 -18.57
CA GLN A 143 -37.53 3.14 -18.00
C GLN A 143 -36.62 4.23 -18.59
N GLY A 144 -35.76 3.88 -19.56
CA GLY A 144 -34.87 4.81 -20.25
C GLY A 144 -33.44 4.82 -19.75
N GLU A 145 -33.07 3.94 -18.79
CA GLU A 145 -31.72 3.90 -18.24
C GLU A 145 -30.78 3.02 -19.10
N VAL A 146 -29.54 3.46 -19.22
CA VAL A 146 -28.43 2.59 -19.63
C VAL A 146 -27.85 1.96 -18.37
N VAL A 147 -27.81 0.64 -18.32
CA VAL A 147 -27.52 -0.09 -17.08
C VAL A 147 -26.29 -0.97 -17.26
N VAL A 148 -25.33 -0.84 -16.32
CA VAL A 148 -24.29 -1.83 -16.08
C VAL A 148 -24.76 -2.69 -14.90
N SER A 149 -25.09 -3.95 -15.14
CA SER A 149 -25.62 -4.82 -14.08
C SER A 149 -24.53 -5.34 -13.18
N ASP A 150 -24.86 -5.63 -11.91
CA ASP A 150 -24.08 -6.59 -11.15
C ASP A 150 -23.92 -7.91 -11.92
N PRO A 151 -22.90 -8.71 -11.64
CA PRO A 151 -22.77 -10.02 -12.27
C PRO A 151 -24.01 -10.87 -12.03
N VAL A 152 -24.62 -11.32 -13.12
CA VAL A 152 -25.81 -12.18 -13.08
C VAL A 152 -25.55 -13.51 -13.77
N ILE A 153 -26.19 -14.57 -13.31
CA ILE A 153 -26.15 -15.85 -14.04
C ILE A 153 -26.95 -15.66 -15.33
N ALA A 154 -26.21 -15.77 -16.45
CA ALA A 154 -26.80 -15.59 -17.78
C ALA A 154 -27.74 -16.76 -18.12
N LYS A 155 -28.93 -16.44 -18.62
CA LYS A 155 -29.94 -17.45 -19.01
C LYS A 155 -29.53 -18.30 -20.22
N THR A 156 -28.53 -17.86 -20.96
CA THR A 156 -28.09 -18.51 -22.20
C THR A 156 -27.09 -19.65 -21.99
N ASP A 157 -26.17 -19.52 -21.04
CA ASP A 157 -25.07 -20.46 -20.82
C ASP A 157 -24.82 -20.79 -19.35
N GLY A 158 -25.58 -20.18 -18.42
CA GLY A 158 -25.46 -20.39 -16.98
C GLY A 158 -24.18 -19.78 -16.37
N LYS A 159 -23.41 -19.00 -17.13
CA LYS A 159 -22.20 -18.36 -16.63
C LYS A 159 -22.52 -17.01 -15.99
N LEU A 160 -21.76 -16.66 -14.96
CA LEU A 160 -21.82 -15.32 -14.40
C LEU A 160 -21.30 -14.32 -15.42
N SER A 161 -22.08 -13.27 -15.68
CA SER A 161 -21.75 -12.27 -16.71
C SER A 161 -22.23 -10.90 -16.26
N VAL A 162 -21.45 -9.88 -16.54
CA VAL A 162 -21.90 -8.49 -16.48
C VAL A 162 -22.71 -8.20 -17.74
N ILE A 163 -23.87 -7.59 -17.58
CA ILE A 163 -24.76 -7.21 -18.68
C ILE A 163 -24.73 -5.68 -18.79
N ILE A 164 -24.53 -5.18 -19.98
CA ILE A 164 -24.70 -3.76 -20.28
C ILE A 164 -25.87 -3.62 -21.22
N SER A 165 -26.90 -2.88 -20.79
CA SER A 165 -28.16 -2.78 -21.51
C SER A 165 -28.60 -1.33 -21.73
N ALA A 166 -29.31 -1.10 -22.83
CA ALA A 166 -29.88 0.19 -23.17
C ALA A 166 -31.30 0.03 -23.78
N PRO A 167 -32.13 1.08 -23.64
CA PRO A 167 -33.42 1.13 -24.34
C PRO A 167 -33.24 1.09 -25.84
N VAL A 168 -34.20 0.47 -26.56
CA VAL A 168 -34.35 0.57 -28.00
C VAL A 168 -35.53 1.48 -28.30
N TYR A 169 -35.26 2.56 -29.01
CA TYR A 169 -36.21 3.60 -29.31
C TYR A 169 -36.86 3.39 -30.71
N GLU A 170 -38.16 3.67 -30.82
CA GLU A 170 -38.87 3.62 -32.10
C GLU A 170 -38.23 4.57 -33.12
N GLY A 171 -38.00 4.06 -34.33
CA GLY A 171 -37.33 4.83 -35.36
C GLY A 171 -35.85 5.12 -35.13
N GLY A 172 -35.26 4.68 -33.99
CA GLY A 172 -33.90 4.99 -33.59
C GLY A 172 -33.73 6.38 -32.96
N ASP A 173 -34.81 7.06 -32.66
CA ASP A 173 -34.84 8.39 -32.06
C ASP A 173 -34.97 8.32 -30.54
N LYS A 174 -34.06 8.95 -29.80
CA LYS A 174 -34.08 8.97 -28.31
C LYS A 174 -35.34 9.61 -27.72
N ASP A 175 -36.03 10.45 -28.50
CA ASP A 175 -37.28 11.07 -28.08
C ASP A 175 -38.50 10.17 -28.42
N GLY A 176 -38.28 9.03 -29.08
CA GLY A 176 -39.30 8.05 -29.41
C GLY A 176 -39.71 7.13 -28.26
N GLU A 177 -40.76 6.35 -28.49
CA GLU A 177 -41.23 5.34 -27.52
C GLU A 177 -40.18 4.21 -27.34
N ILE A 178 -40.02 3.71 -26.14
CA ILE A 178 -39.16 2.57 -25.86
C ILE A 178 -39.88 1.29 -26.24
N ILE A 179 -39.42 0.62 -27.30
CA ILE A 179 -40.02 -0.57 -27.89
C ILE A 179 -39.35 -1.89 -27.49
N GLY A 180 -38.26 -1.80 -26.69
CA GLY A 180 -37.53 -2.95 -26.20
C GLY A 180 -36.20 -2.55 -25.57
N VAL A 181 -35.36 -3.54 -25.28
CA VAL A 181 -34.04 -3.38 -24.67
C VAL A 181 -33.02 -4.18 -25.48
N VAL A 182 -31.93 -3.56 -25.85
CA VAL A 182 -30.75 -4.27 -26.35
C VAL A 182 -29.73 -4.41 -25.20
N PHE A 183 -29.12 -5.58 -25.10
CA PHE A 183 -28.01 -5.78 -24.17
C PHE A 183 -26.81 -6.43 -24.88
N VAL A 184 -25.66 -6.18 -24.31
CA VAL A 184 -24.38 -6.81 -24.68
C VAL A 184 -23.70 -7.39 -23.46
N VAL A 185 -22.88 -8.40 -23.68
CA VAL A 185 -22.06 -9.05 -22.64
C VAL A 185 -20.60 -8.82 -23.03
N PRO A 186 -19.85 -8.00 -22.28
CA PRO A 186 -18.41 -7.87 -22.44
C PRO A 186 -17.70 -9.21 -22.22
N ASP A 187 -16.46 -9.31 -22.70
CA ASP A 187 -15.60 -10.44 -22.35
C ASP A 187 -15.39 -10.48 -20.83
N PRO A 188 -15.61 -11.63 -20.17
CA PRO A 188 -15.35 -11.75 -18.73
C PRO A 188 -13.92 -11.38 -18.33
N GLU A 189 -12.94 -11.59 -19.20
CA GLU A 189 -11.53 -11.26 -18.92
C GLU A 189 -11.25 -9.76 -19.01
N PHE A 190 -12.09 -8.98 -19.67
CA PHE A 190 -11.92 -7.53 -19.85
C PHE A 190 -11.71 -6.78 -18.51
N LEU A 191 -12.51 -7.06 -17.48
CA LEU A 191 -12.35 -6.46 -16.15
C LEU A 191 -11.12 -7.01 -15.41
N ASN A 192 -10.81 -8.30 -15.61
CA ASN A 192 -9.59 -8.91 -15.03
C ASN A 192 -8.33 -8.28 -15.63
N ASP A 193 -8.32 -8.04 -16.95
CA ASP A 193 -7.20 -7.40 -17.65
C ASP A 193 -6.97 -5.97 -17.15
N ILE A 194 -8.05 -5.21 -16.89
CA ILE A 194 -7.93 -3.87 -16.29
C ILE A 194 -7.33 -3.99 -14.87
N CYS A 195 -7.81 -4.90 -14.05
CA CYS A 195 -7.27 -5.15 -12.72
C CYS A 195 -5.81 -5.57 -12.77
N ALA A 196 -5.42 -6.44 -13.72
CA ALA A 196 -4.04 -6.90 -13.89
C ALA A 196 -3.09 -5.79 -14.34
N ALA A 197 -3.60 -4.80 -15.11
CA ALA A 197 -2.83 -3.64 -15.53
C ALA A 197 -2.58 -2.62 -14.41
N ILE A 198 -3.33 -2.72 -13.30
CA ILE A 198 -3.17 -1.86 -12.11
C ILE A 198 -2.20 -2.56 -11.16
N SER A 199 -0.91 -2.24 -11.28
CA SER A 199 0.14 -2.75 -10.42
C SER A 199 0.97 -1.60 -9.87
N ILE A 200 1.15 -1.56 -8.55
CA ILE A 200 1.90 -0.50 -7.82
C ILE A 200 3.17 -1.03 -7.17
N SER A 201 3.29 -2.34 -7.02
CA SER A 201 4.49 -3.03 -6.55
C SER A 201 4.48 -4.47 -7.09
N GLU A 202 5.58 -5.19 -6.91
CA GLU A 202 5.73 -6.57 -7.39
C GLU A 202 4.66 -7.53 -6.87
N HIS A 203 4.18 -7.30 -5.63
CA HIS A 203 3.19 -8.17 -4.97
C HIS A 203 1.85 -7.47 -4.75
N SER A 204 1.59 -6.37 -5.45
CA SER A 204 0.31 -5.67 -5.38
C SER A 204 -0.78 -6.42 -6.12
N GLY A 205 -2.02 -6.24 -5.69
CA GLY A 205 -3.22 -6.76 -6.33
C GLY A 205 -4.26 -5.66 -6.56
N CYS A 206 -5.14 -5.91 -7.51
CA CYS A 206 -6.34 -5.12 -7.73
C CYS A 206 -7.52 -6.04 -7.91
N TYR A 207 -8.68 -5.66 -7.37
CA TYR A 207 -9.92 -6.39 -7.57
C TYR A 207 -11.14 -5.47 -7.51
N LEU A 208 -12.23 -5.94 -8.08
CA LEU A 208 -13.53 -5.29 -8.05
C LEU A 208 -14.48 -6.04 -7.14
N LEU A 209 -15.18 -5.31 -6.30
CA LEU A 209 -16.21 -5.81 -5.42
C LEU A 209 -17.57 -5.28 -5.89
N GLY A 210 -18.54 -6.17 -6.10
CA GLY A 210 -19.93 -5.82 -6.39
C GLY A 210 -20.69 -5.35 -5.17
N SER A 211 -21.91 -4.85 -5.40
CA SER A 211 -22.80 -4.34 -4.34
C SER A 211 -23.14 -5.37 -3.27
N THR A 212 -23.09 -6.64 -3.62
CA THR A 212 -23.36 -7.78 -2.71
C THR A 212 -22.14 -8.28 -1.96
N GLY A 213 -20.95 -7.70 -2.19
CA GLY A 213 -19.69 -8.16 -1.60
C GLY A 213 -19.06 -9.35 -2.32
N ILE A 214 -19.54 -9.69 -3.52
CA ILE A 214 -18.93 -10.71 -4.38
C ILE A 214 -17.78 -10.06 -5.19
N THR A 215 -16.66 -10.77 -5.28
CA THR A 215 -15.56 -10.36 -6.17
C THR A 215 -16.00 -10.52 -7.63
N ILE A 216 -16.04 -9.41 -8.37
CA ILE A 216 -16.45 -9.36 -9.79
C ILE A 216 -15.27 -9.64 -10.71
N ALA A 217 -14.11 -9.05 -10.39
CA ALA A 217 -12.88 -9.17 -11.14
C ALA A 217 -11.67 -9.11 -10.21
N HIS A 218 -10.55 -9.66 -10.64
CA HIS A 218 -9.32 -9.70 -9.88
C HIS A 218 -8.11 -9.71 -10.82
N SER A 219 -6.98 -9.13 -10.39
CA SER A 219 -5.70 -9.18 -11.12
C SER A 219 -5.18 -10.62 -11.35
N ASP A 220 -5.62 -11.56 -10.54
CA ASP A 220 -5.47 -13.01 -10.75
C ASP A 220 -6.85 -13.57 -11.15
N SER A 221 -7.02 -13.90 -12.43
CA SER A 221 -8.29 -14.37 -12.98
C SER A 221 -8.81 -15.67 -12.33
N ALA A 222 -7.91 -16.50 -11.79
CA ALA A 222 -8.31 -17.69 -11.06
C ALA A 222 -9.10 -17.35 -9.78
N ILE A 223 -8.74 -16.26 -9.10
CA ILE A 223 -9.46 -15.78 -7.90
C ILE A 223 -10.82 -15.19 -8.30
N ALA A 224 -10.87 -14.46 -9.43
CA ALA A 224 -12.12 -13.89 -9.93
C ALA A 224 -13.16 -14.99 -10.25
N GLN A 225 -12.72 -16.11 -10.85
CA GLN A 225 -13.59 -17.23 -11.21
C GLN A 225 -14.22 -17.93 -9.97
N GLU A 226 -13.58 -17.85 -8.82
CA GLU A 226 -14.12 -18.43 -7.58
C GLU A 226 -15.29 -17.62 -7.00
N GLN A 227 -15.48 -16.37 -7.42
CA GLN A 227 -16.60 -15.48 -7.05
C GLN A 227 -16.84 -15.43 -5.55
N LYS A 228 -15.75 -15.38 -4.79
CA LYS A 228 -15.80 -15.42 -3.32
C LYS A 228 -16.44 -14.18 -2.74
N ASN A 229 -17.23 -14.38 -1.72
CA ASN A 229 -17.65 -13.35 -0.79
C ASN A 229 -16.84 -13.53 0.51
N ASN A 230 -15.78 -12.73 0.68
CA ASN A 230 -14.93 -12.83 1.87
C ASN A 230 -15.68 -12.46 3.15
N ILE A 231 -16.73 -11.62 3.06
CA ILE A 231 -17.57 -11.24 4.20
C ILE A 231 -18.29 -12.47 4.75
N GLU A 232 -18.90 -13.28 3.87
CA GLU A 232 -19.59 -14.51 4.26
C GLU A 232 -18.61 -15.58 4.71
N LEU A 233 -17.53 -15.81 3.95
CA LEU A 233 -16.53 -16.80 4.26
C LEU A 233 -15.79 -16.52 5.58
N SER A 234 -15.69 -15.25 6.01
CA SER A 234 -15.07 -14.87 7.28
C SER A 234 -15.79 -15.39 8.52
N GLN A 235 -17.04 -15.84 8.36
CA GLN A 235 -17.82 -16.45 9.45
C GLN A 235 -17.28 -17.83 9.83
N THR A 236 -16.71 -18.54 8.87
CA THR A 236 -16.12 -19.89 9.05
C THR A 236 -14.60 -19.87 9.03
N ASP A 237 -13.98 -18.92 8.30
CA ASP A 237 -12.52 -18.77 8.21
C ASP A 237 -12.07 -17.46 8.87
N SER A 238 -11.45 -17.60 10.05
CA SER A 238 -10.96 -16.46 10.81
C SER A 238 -9.81 -15.69 10.14
N SER A 239 -9.11 -16.29 9.19
CA SER A 239 -8.01 -15.65 8.45
C SER A 239 -8.53 -14.52 7.54
N LEU A 240 -9.80 -14.61 7.12
CA LEU A 240 -10.46 -13.63 6.25
C LEU A 240 -11.07 -12.44 7.00
N LYS A 241 -11.12 -12.45 8.35
CA LYS A 241 -11.76 -11.38 9.14
C LYS A 241 -11.16 -9.99 8.86
N GLY A 242 -9.88 -9.93 8.60
CA GLY A 242 -9.19 -8.67 8.31
C GLY A 242 -9.67 -8.01 7.02
N ILE A 243 -9.67 -8.76 5.92
CA ILE A 243 -10.13 -8.28 4.62
C ILE A 243 -11.65 -8.06 4.62
N ALA A 244 -12.42 -8.98 5.20
CA ALA A 244 -13.88 -8.87 5.29
C ALA A 244 -14.34 -7.58 6.00
N LYS A 245 -13.62 -7.15 7.05
CA LYS A 245 -13.89 -5.88 7.72
C LYS A 245 -13.71 -4.68 6.80
N ILE A 246 -12.69 -4.72 5.92
CA ILE A 246 -12.44 -3.65 4.96
C ILE A 246 -13.52 -3.67 3.87
N GLU A 247 -13.85 -4.85 3.34
CA GLU A 247 -14.92 -5.01 2.34
C GLU A 247 -16.28 -4.55 2.86
N GLN A 248 -16.62 -4.79 4.13
CA GLN A 248 -17.81 -4.22 4.77
C GLN A 248 -17.79 -2.68 4.80
N GLN A 249 -16.61 -2.06 4.89
CA GLN A 249 -16.50 -0.61 4.80
C GLN A 249 -16.62 -0.13 3.34
N MET A 250 -16.06 -0.87 2.38
CA MET A 250 -16.19 -0.59 0.95
C MET A 250 -17.66 -0.53 0.53
N LEU A 251 -18.49 -1.47 0.99
CA LEU A 251 -19.94 -1.50 0.69
C LEU A 251 -20.72 -0.27 1.17
N LYS A 252 -20.11 0.65 1.93
CA LYS A 252 -20.70 1.95 2.25
C LYS A 252 -20.56 2.98 1.13
N GLY A 253 -19.80 2.68 0.09
CA GLY A 253 -19.64 3.53 -1.08
C GLY A 253 -18.68 4.72 -0.89
N GLU A 254 -17.84 4.72 0.14
CA GLU A 254 -16.89 5.80 0.41
C GLU A 254 -15.47 5.38 0.02
N THR A 255 -14.64 6.36 -0.36
CA THR A 255 -13.20 6.15 -0.54
C THR A 255 -12.52 5.99 0.81
N GLY A 256 -11.66 4.97 0.93
CA GLY A 256 -10.99 4.71 2.20
C GLY A 256 -9.76 3.83 2.06
N TYR A 257 -9.23 3.45 3.21
CA TYR A 257 -8.16 2.46 3.29
C TYR A 257 -8.34 1.60 4.55
N GLY A 258 -7.73 0.44 4.52
CA GLY A 258 -7.63 -0.45 5.66
C GLY A 258 -6.33 -1.24 5.63
N THR A 259 -6.06 -1.95 6.71
CA THR A 259 -4.89 -2.82 6.80
C THR A 259 -5.30 -4.18 7.35
N TYR A 260 -4.71 -5.22 6.81
CA TYR A 260 -4.95 -6.59 7.24
C TYR A 260 -3.67 -7.43 7.09
N PHE A 261 -3.69 -8.62 7.69
CA PHE A 261 -2.56 -9.53 7.62
C PHE A 261 -2.91 -10.68 6.67
N ARG A 262 -2.11 -10.87 5.62
CA ARG A 262 -2.33 -11.91 4.60
C ARG A 262 -1.03 -12.64 4.33
N LYS A 263 -1.05 -13.97 4.37
CA LYS A 263 0.10 -14.84 4.04
C LYS A 263 1.43 -14.42 4.71
N GLY A 264 1.36 -13.94 5.96
CA GLY A 264 2.56 -13.50 6.69
C GLY A 264 3.01 -12.06 6.44
N ALA A 265 2.32 -11.30 5.59
CA ALA A 265 2.63 -9.90 5.28
C ALA A 265 1.54 -8.94 5.78
N TYR A 266 1.97 -7.79 6.30
CA TYR A 266 1.08 -6.69 6.64
C TYR A 266 0.75 -5.93 5.36
N THR A 267 -0.52 -6.00 4.93
CA THR A 267 -1.00 -5.49 3.65
C THR A 267 -1.83 -4.23 3.89
N LEU A 268 -1.54 -3.18 3.14
CA LEU A 268 -2.36 -1.98 3.05
C LEU A 268 -3.26 -2.11 1.83
N GLN A 269 -4.55 -1.84 2.01
CA GLN A 269 -5.55 -1.81 0.96
C GLN A 269 -6.21 -0.44 0.93
N ALA A 270 -6.28 0.17 -0.24
CA ALA A 270 -7.09 1.35 -0.49
C ALA A 270 -8.22 1.00 -1.46
N TYR A 271 -9.33 1.73 -1.37
CA TYR A 271 -10.51 1.47 -2.17
C TYR A 271 -11.26 2.75 -2.50
N ALA A 272 -11.98 2.71 -3.63
CA ALA A 272 -12.82 3.81 -4.10
C ALA A 272 -14.07 3.28 -4.80
N PRO A 273 -15.20 4.01 -4.79
CA PRO A 273 -16.39 3.67 -5.56
C PRO A 273 -16.16 3.90 -7.05
N ILE A 274 -16.85 3.12 -7.88
CA ILE A 274 -16.88 3.26 -9.33
C ILE A 274 -18.21 3.92 -9.68
N ASP A 275 -18.17 5.19 -10.06
CA ASP A 275 -19.35 5.97 -10.40
C ASP A 275 -20.12 5.36 -11.58
N GLY A 276 -21.46 5.49 -11.56
CA GLY A 276 -22.33 4.98 -12.61
C GLY A 276 -22.52 3.47 -12.62
N THR A 277 -22.08 2.78 -11.58
CA THR A 277 -22.39 1.37 -11.31
C THR A 277 -23.30 1.24 -10.11
N ASP A 278 -23.88 0.06 -9.90
CA ASP A 278 -24.74 -0.21 -8.75
C ASP A 278 -23.94 -0.46 -7.46
N GLY A 279 -23.02 0.47 -7.12
CA GLY A 279 -22.23 0.42 -5.90
C GLY A 279 -20.98 -0.47 -6.01
N TRP A 280 -20.42 -0.63 -7.20
CA TRP A 280 -19.15 -1.33 -7.35
C TRP A 280 -18.00 -0.55 -6.72
N MET A 281 -17.07 -1.28 -6.16
CA MET A 281 -15.89 -0.74 -5.53
C MET A 281 -14.64 -1.35 -6.15
N VAL A 282 -13.64 -0.53 -6.42
CA VAL A 282 -12.30 -1.03 -6.73
C VAL A 282 -11.45 -1.02 -5.47
N ALA A 283 -10.67 -2.07 -5.27
CA ALA A 283 -9.67 -2.18 -4.22
C ALA A 283 -8.30 -2.43 -4.84
N VAL A 284 -7.30 -1.72 -4.32
CA VAL A 284 -5.89 -1.93 -4.64
C VAL A 284 -5.17 -2.26 -3.35
N ASP A 285 -4.49 -3.38 -3.29
CA ASP A 285 -3.77 -3.83 -2.12
C ASP A 285 -2.29 -4.06 -2.42
N ALA A 286 -1.44 -3.81 -1.40
CA ALA A 286 -0.01 -4.08 -1.51
C ALA A 286 0.59 -4.37 -0.14
N PRO A 287 1.57 -5.31 -0.05
CA PRO A 287 2.34 -5.52 1.15
C PRO A 287 3.14 -4.26 1.51
N VAL A 288 3.06 -3.84 2.76
CA VAL A 288 3.83 -2.66 3.24
C VAL A 288 5.34 -2.88 3.08
N THR A 289 5.79 -4.14 3.13
CA THR A 289 7.21 -4.52 2.95
C THR A 289 7.79 -4.05 1.62
N ASP A 290 6.98 -4.01 0.55
CA ASP A 290 7.44 -3.60 -0.78
C ASP A 290 7.90 -2.13 -0.82
N PHE A 291 7.42 -1.32 0.12
CA PHE A 291 7.71 0.11 0.22
C PHE A 291 8.76 0.46 1.29
N LEU A 292 9.22 -0.53 2.08
CA LEU A 292 10.17 -0.31 3.16
C LEU A 292 11.64 -0.25 2.72
N GLY A 293 11.95 -0.48 1.46
CA GLY A 293 13.33 -0.49 0.95
C GLY A 293 14.09 0.79 1.29
N SER A 294 13.50 1.95 1.05
CA SER A 294 14.10 3.26 1.38
C SER A 294 14.28 3.48 2.89
N VAL A 295 13.36 2.96 3.70
CA VAL A 295 13.43 3.02 5.17
C VAL A 295 14.60 2.17 5.66
N VAL A 296 14.77 0.96 5.16
CA VAL A 296 15.88 0.06 5.49
C VAL A 296 17.23 0.69 5.14
N ILE A 297 17.36 1.27 3.92
CA ILE A 297 18.56 1.98 3.51
C ILE A 297 18.84 3.16 4.46
N GLY A 298 17.84 3.94 4.81
CA GLY A 298 17.95 5.05 5.77
C GLY A 298 18.43 4.60 7.15
N ILE A 299 17.95 3.46 7.64
CA ILE A 299 18.39 2.85 8.91
C ILE A 299 19.87 2.45 8.83
N ILE A 300 20.30 1.80 7.74
CA ILE A 300 21.69 1.37 7.55
C ILE A 300 22.62 2.58 7.53
N ILE A 301 22.27 3.63 6.77
CA ILE A 301 23.07 4.87 6.70
C ILE A 301 23.13 5.55 8.08
N GLY A 302 21.99 5.66 8.77
CA GLY A 302 21.91 6.24 10.11
C GLY A 302 22.76 5.48 11.12
N ALA A 303 22.73 4.15 11.10
CA ALA A 303 23.55 3.29 11.94
C ALA A 303 25.06 3.48 11.64
N ALA A 304 25.45 3.55 10.38
CA ALA A 304 26.84 3.79 9.97
C ALA A 304 27.36 5.15 10.48
N ILE A 305 26.58 6.21 10.31
CA ILE A 305 26.90 7.55 10.87
C ILE A 305 27.00 7.49 12.37
N GLY A 306 26.10 6.79 13.06
CA GLY A 306 26.10 6.59 14.50
C GLY A 306 27.40 5.91 14.99
N VAL A 307 27.83 4.84 14.32
CA VAL A 307 29.09 4.13 14.63
C VAL A 307 30.30 5.07 14.49
N ILE A 308 30.36 5.86 13.39
CA ILE A 308 31.45 6.83 13.16
C ILE A 308 31.45 7.89 14.28
N ALA A 309 30.29 8.43 14.63
CA ALA A 309 30.16 9.44 15.69
C ALA A 309 30.59 8.90 17.07
N VAL A 310 30.23 7.65 17.40
CA VAL A 310 30.67 6.98 18.64
C VAL A 310 32.20 6.80 18.64
N ALA A 311 32.78 6.32 17.55
CA ALA A 311 34.23 6.14 17.41
C ALA A 311 34.99 7.47 17.58
N TYR A 312 34.50 8.54 16.92
CA TYR A 312 35.05 9.88 17.06
C TYR A 312 34.95 10.42 18.49
N SER A 313 33.82 10.20 19.15
CA SER A 313 33.62 10.61 20.53
C SER A 313 34.52 9.88 21.51
N ILE A 314 34.77 8.58 21.31
CA ILE A 314 35.72 7.80 22.10
C ILE A 314 37.13 8.35 21.92
N TYR A 315 37.55 8.62 20.67
CA TYR A 315 38.85 9.21 20.37
C TYR A 315 39.04 10.58 21.06
N LYS A 316 38.04 11.47 20.95
CA LYS A 316 38.08 12.78 21.62
C LYS A 316 38.09 12.67 23.16
N ALA A 317 37.31 11.78 23.73
CA ALA A 317 37.28 11.55 25.15
C ALA A 317 38.63 11.03 25.68
N GLN A 318 39.35 10.23 24.91
CA GLN A 318 40.72 9.79 25.23
C GLN A 318 41.68 10.97 25.21
N GLN A 319 41.65 11.83 24.18
CA GLN A 319 42.49 13.02 24.11
C GLN A 319 42.27 13.98 25.30
N ILE A 320 41.01 14.27 25.64
CA ILE A 320 40.64 15.13 26.76
C ILE A 320 41.11 14.49 28.06
N GLY A 321 40.92 13.18 28.23
CA GLY A 321 41.37 12.46 29.41
C GLY A 321 42.90 12.47 29.61
N GLN A 322 43.67 12.47 28.50
CA GLN A 322 45.12 12.60 28.55
C GLN A 322 45.57 14.04 28.86
N ARG A 323 44.97 15.03 28.21
CA ARG A 323 45.34 16.44 28.38
C ARG A 323 45.00 17.02 29.75
N ILE A 324 43.92 16.58 30.38
CA ILE A 324 43.47 17.11 31.70
C ILE A 324 43.78 16.14 32.84
N GLY A 325 43.49 14.87 32.67
CA GLY A 325 43.54 13.89 33.77
C GLY A 325 44.96 13.51 34.17
N GLU A 326 45.91 13.49 33.24
CA GLU A 326 47.28 13.09 33.48
C GLU A 326 48.09 14.18 34.21
N PRO A 327 48.05 15.46 33.80
CA PRO A 327 48.63 16.55 34.57
C PRO A 327 48.08 16.70 35.99
N VAL A 328 46.79 16.63 36.15
CA VAL A 328 46.15 16.72 37.48
C VAL A 328 46.63 15.56 38.41
N ALA A 329 46.74 14.34 37.88
CA ALA A 329 47.23 13.20 38.63
C ALA A 329 48.70 13.40 39.03
N GLN A 330 49.56 13.89 38.15
CA GLN A 330 50.98 14.18 38.43
C GLN A 330 51.13 15.27 39.50
N CYS A 331 50.34 16.35 39.43
CA CYS A 331 50.32 17.38 40.47
C CYS A 331 49.86 16.83 41.82
N THR A 332 48.79 15.99 41.82
CA THR A 332 48.29 15.36 43.03
C THR A 332 49.35 14.44 43.66
N ASP A 333 50.01 13.59 42.87
CA ASP A 333 51.11 12.72 43.36
C ASP A 333 52.26 13.54 43.91
N ARG A 334 52.61 14.66 43.27
CA ARG A 334 53.66 15.56 43.77
C ARG A 334 53.28 16.21 45.12
N ILE A 335 52.07 16.71 45.24
CA ILE A 335 51.54 17.28 46.52
C ILE A 335 51.60 16.22 47.61
N GLN A 336 51.27 14.98 47.32
CA GLN A 336 51.33 13.88 48.29
C GLN A 336 52.76 13.55 48.72
N LEU A 337 53.76 13.58 47.83
CA LEU A 337 55.17 13.41 48.13
C LEU A 337 55.69 14.56 49.02
N LEU A 338 55.30 15.81 48.72
CA LEU A 338 55.58 16.97 49.55
C LEU A 338 55.04 16.83 50.95
N ALA A 339 53.80 16.36 51.10
CA ALA A 339 53.16 16.11 52.37
C ALA A 339 53.88 14.99 53.22
N GLN A 340 54.63 14.10 52.53
CA GLN A 340 55.43 13.05 53.15
C GLN A 340 56.88 13.51 53.45
N GLY A 341 57.20 14.79 53.19
CA GLY A 341 58.50 15.38 53.48
C GLY A 341 59.54 15.26 52.34
N ASP A 342 59.18 14.81 51.16
CA ASP A 342 60.10 14.75 50.07
C ASP A 342 60.23 16.12 49.40
N LEU A 343 61.29 16.86 49.76
CA LEU A 343 61.62 18.17 49.15
C LEU A 343 62.61 18.10 47.98
N HIS A 344 63.12 16.90 47.64
CA HIS A 344 64.18 16.73 46.65
C HIS A 344 63.65 16.36 45.25
N THR A 345 62.48 15.76 45.16
CA THR A 345 61.87 15.38 43.85
C THR A 345 61.43 16.65 43.11
N PRO A 346 61.88 16.86 41.87
CA PRO A 346 61.48 18.03 41.08
C PRO A 346 59.97 18.05 40.78
N THR A 347 59.41 19.25 40.67
CA THR A 347 58.00 19.43 40.21
C THR A 347 57.86 18.97 38.75
N PRO A 348 56.80 18.21 38.42
CA PRO A 348 56.57 17.84 37.03
C PRO A 348 56.32 19.08 36.16
N LYS A 349 56.99 19.17 35.02
CA LYS A 349 56.70 20.20 34.00
C LYS A 349 55.43 19.78 33.27
N VAL A 350 54.39 20.57 33.43
CA VAL A 350 53.09 20.41 32.74
C VAL A 350 53.03 21.46 31.64
N GLU A 351 53.04 21.05 30.38
CA GLU A 351 52.93 21.93 29.20
C GLU A 351 51.58 21.76 28.53
N THR A 352 50.51 22.28 29.16
CA THR A 352 49.13 22.18 28.66
C THR A 352 48.66 23.43 27.93
N GLY A 353 49.38 24.58 28.12
CA GLY A 353 49.03 25.87 27.51
C GLY A 353 47.76 26.52 28.07
N ASP A 354 47.29 26.03 29.22
CA ASP A 354 46.09 26.52 29.97
C ASP A 354 46.42 26.71 31.46
N GLU A 355 45.42 26.97 32.28
CA GLU A 355 45.59 27.22 33.73
C GLU A 355 46.25 26.05 34.46
N LEU A 356 46.26 24.85 33.93
CA LEU A 356 46.96 23.68 34.49
C LEU A 356 48.47 23.79 34.39
N GLN A 357 49.02 24.65 33.50
CA GLN A 357 50.44 24.94 33.42
C GLN A 357 50.96 25.78 34.57
N ILE A 358 50.08 26.49 35.27
CA ILE A 358 50.38 27.40 36.40
C ILE A 358 50.38 26.64 37.74
N LEU A 359 49.74 25.47 37.78
CA LEU A 359 49.69 24.57 38.90
C LEU A 359 51.00 23.81 39.11
#